data_685cb87dbd3542f342ebbe282b516436
#
_entry.id   685cb87dbd3542f342ebbe282b516436
#
_cell.length_a   1.000
_cell.length_b   1.000
_cell.length_c   1.000
_cell.angle_alpha   90.00
_cell.angle_beta   90.00
_cell.angle_gamma   90.00
#
_symmetry.space_group_name_H-M   'P 1'
#
loop_
_entity.id
_entity.type
_entity.pdbx_description
1 polymer ?
#
loop_
_entity_poly.entity_id
_entity_poly.type
_entity_poly.pdbx_seq_one_letter_code
_entity_poly.pdbx_strand_id
1 'polypeptide(L)'
;MRIRSIQYLRAVAALLVVVAHALLHPLNYMDPTYARLGDYGVLLFFVISGFIMVFTTGRGTFPPRDFLYRRIERIVPLYWLVTIGVSILAVYAPFLLKNTRFTWGQLVQSLLFIPFYRENGDLVPLMKLGWSLNYEMFFYCLFAAMALLRATTRVLLLTCLFLLLTLIGALIDFQAAIPRFYTAHVVLTFCVGMGIALLYQRRSDLIRGPLMTALWAILGIMFTLLGFAQPHDVPITIWVEIPLTLASASFLLLGLNIERRLPNSRIGIALGDASYAMYLTHMYFVAAIIVVLHKLTGELLPLLVTLASIALSVLGALFVHRYIERPITRWLRRNLAPAKRSEPVAQPVSG
;
A
#
# COMPACT_ATOMS: atom_id res chain seq x y z
N MET A 1 5.30 1.02 -20.26
CA MET A 1 6.02 2.26 -19.91
C MET A 1 6.11 2.35 -18.39
N ARG A 2 7.29 2.55 -17.82
CA ARG A 2 7.49 2.66 -16.37
C ARG A 2 7.54 4.15 -16.00
N ILE A 3 6.67 4.61 -15.11
CA ILE A 3 6.62 5.99 -14.64
C ILE A 3 7.56 6.10 -13.44
N ARG A 4 8.64 6.93 -13.56
CA ARG A 4 9.67 7.09 -12.52
C ARG A 4 9.12 7.73 -11.26
N SER A 5 8.30 8.77 -11.40
CA SER A 5 7.68 9.44 -10.26
C SER A 5 6.89 8.49 -9.38
N ILE A 6 6.19 7.53 -9.96
CA ILE A 6 5.47 6.50 -9.19
C ILE A 6 6.44 5.64 -8.38
N GLN A 7 7.61 5.27 -8.92
CA GLN A 7 8.60 4.50 -8.16
C GLN A 7 9.15 5.31 -6.98
N TYR A 8 9.43 6.59 -7.21
CA TYR A 8 9.91 7.48 -6.15
C TYR A 8 8.85 7.70 -5.07
N LEU A 9 7.60 7.94 -5.45
CA LEU A 9 6.50 8.08 -4.49
C LEU A 9 6.26 6.79 -3.69
N ARG A 10 6.39 5.63 -4.31
CA ARG A 10 6.33 4.34 -3.59
C ARG A 10 7.49 4.15 -2.61
N ALA A 11 8.70 4.60 -2.98
CA ALA A 11 9.84 4.61 -2.06
C ALA A 11 9.57 5.52 -0.87
N VAL A 12 9.08 6.74 -1.12
CA VAL A 12 8.69 7.70 -0.08
C VAL A 12 7.60 7.13 0.83
N ALA A 13 6.54 6.56 0.25
CA ALA A 13 5.45 5.95 1.02
C ALA A 13 5.94 4.85 1.97
N ALA A 14 6.81 3.95 1.48
CA ALA A 14 7.39 2.91 2.32
C ALA A 14 8.32 3.48 3.40
N LEU A 15 9.12 4.49 3.08
CA LEU A 15 10.01 5.15 4.05
C LEU A 15 9.23 5.88 5.13
N LEU A 16 8.11 6.55 4.82
CA LEU A 16 7.24 7.17 5.82
C LEU A 16 6.75 6.13 6.84
N VAL A 17 6.33 4.95 6.37
CA VAL A 17 5.91 3.86 7.27
C VAL A 17 7.08 3.33 8.12
N VAL A 18 8.26 3.16 7.53
CA VAL A 18 9.47 2.71 8.26
C VAL A 18 9.86 3.72 9.33
N VAL A 19 9.92 5.01 8.97
CA VAL A 19 10.26 6.10 9.90
C VAL A 19 9.26 6.18 11.05
N ALA A 20 7.96 6.10 10.74
CA ALA A 20 6.92 6.07 11.76
C ALA A 20 7.16 4.99 12.81
N HIS A 21 7.38 3.76 12.37
CA HIS A 21 7.58 2.64 13.30
C HIS A 21 8.95 2.67 13.98
N ALA A 22 10.00 3.17 13.31
CA ALA A 22 11.32 3.35 13.92
C ALA A 22 11.31 4.42 15.02
N LEU A 23 10.45 5.44 14.92
CA LEU A 23 10.27 6.46 15.95
C LEU A 23 9.35 6.01 17.09
N LEU A 24 8.25 5.29 16.77
CA LEU A 24 7.28 4.85 17.78
C LEU A 24 7.82 3.77 18.73
N HIS A 25 8.62 2.81 18.23
CA HIS A 25 8.99 1.63 19.00
C HIS A 25 10.07 1.84 20.08
N PRO A 26 11.18 2.60 19.83
CA PRO A 26 12.29 2.64 20.78
C PRO A 26 11.99 3.46 22.03
N LEU A 27 11.04 4.39 21.96
CA LEU A 27 10.93 5.44 22.95
C LEU A 27 9.78 5.26 23.94
N ASN A 28 8.90 4.26 23.74
CA ASN A 28 7.57 4.24 24.36
C ASN A 28 6.84 5.61 24.25
N TYR A 29 7.39 6.51 23.44
CA TYR A 29 6.75 7.76 23.09
C TYR A 29 5.69 7.45 22.05
N MET A 30 4.51 7.18 22.53
CA MET A 30 3.27 7.17 21.75
C MET A 30 2.91 8.62 21.40
N ASP A 31 3.84 9.36 20.76
CA ASP A 31 3.42 10.60 20.13
C ASP A 31 2.60 10.20 18.87
N PRO A 32 1.29 10.45 18.89
CA PRO A 32 0.40 10.08 17.78
C PRO A 32 0.81 10.70 16.45
N THR A 33 1.61 11.76 16.45
CA THR A 33 2.17 12.40 15.25
C THR A 33 2.98 11.42 14.42
N TYR A 34 3.75 10.53 15.05
CA TYR A 34 4.56 9.54 14.32
C TYR A 34 3.69 8.45 13.70
N ALA A 35 2.60 8.05 14.35
CA ALA A 35 1.64 7.12 13.76
C ALA A 35 1.07 7.67 12.45
N ARG A 36 0.75 8.96 12.39
CA ARG A 36 0.24 9.63 11.18
C ARG A 36 1.19 9.59 10.00
N LEU A 37 2.52 9.57 10.22
CA LEU A 37 3.47 9.33 9.12
C LEU A 37 3.24 7.98 8.48
N GLY A 38 2.99 6.95 9.28
CA GLY A 38 2.69 5.60 8.81
C GLY A 38 1.41 5.56 7.98
N ASP A 39 0.35 6.17 8.50
CA ASP A 39 -0.94 6.27 7.83
C ASP A 39 -0.84 7.04 6.52
N TYR A 40 -0.12 8.16 6.53
CA TYR A 40 0.14 8.93 5.31
C TYR A 40 0.83 8.07 4.24
N GLY A 41 1.83 7.28 4.62
CA GLY A 41 2.48 6.33 3.72
C GLY A 41 1.50 5.32 3.12
N VAL A 42 0.58 4.77 3.92
CA VAL A 42 -0.46 3.83 3.46
C VAL A 42 -1.47 4.51 2.52
N LEU A 43 -1.96 5.70 2.87
CA LEU A 43 -2.88 6.45 2.01
C LEU A 43 -2.24 6.79 0.65
N LEU A 44 -0.95 7.15 0.64
CA LEU A 44 -0.21 7.38 -0.60
C LEU A 44 -0.11 6.08 -1.43
N PHE A 45 0.10 4.91 -0.80
CA PHE A 45 0.04 3.63 -1.52
C PHE A 45 -1.34 3.37 -2.12
N PHE A 46 -2.43 3.67 -1.42
CA PHE A 46 -3.79 3.46 -1.94
C PHE A 46 -4.12 4.38 -3.11
N VAL A 47 -3.74 5.67 -3.05
CA VAL A 47 -3.88 6.59 -4.20
C VAL A 47 -3.07 6.08 -5.40
N ILE A 48 -1.80 5.68 -5.19
CA ILE A 48 -0.96 5.11 -6.24
C ILE A 48 -1.57 3.81 -6.80
N SER A 49 -2.13 2.95 -5.96
CA SER A 49 -2.75 1.70 -6.37
C SER A 49 -3.98 1.97 -7.25
N GLY A 50 -4.87 2.85 -6.83
CA GLY A 50 -6.01 3.28 -7.65
C GLY A 50 -5.58 3.83 -9.01
N PHE A 51 -4.56 4.69 -9.05
CA PHE A 51 -3.99 5.22 -10.29
C PHE A 51 -3.43 4.12 -11.20
N ILE A 52 -2.58 3.24 -10.67
CA ILE A 52 -1.91 2.20 -11.45
C ILE A 52 -2.92 1.24 -12.07
N MET A 53 -4.00 0.88 -11.37
CA MET A 53 -4.97 -0.06 -11.91
C MET A 53 -5.63 0.47 -13.18
N VAL A 54 -6.10 1.71 -13.18
CA VAL A 54 -6.72 2.34 -14.35
C VAL A 54 -5.67 2.65 -15.43
N PHE A 55 -4.50 3.13 -15.03
CA PHE A 55 -3.44 3.48 -15.98
C PHE A 55 -2.93 2.27 -16.77
N THR A 56 -2.72 1.13 -16.10
CA THR A 56 -2.16 -0.09 -16.72
C THR A 56 -3.17 -0.90 -17.51
N THR A 57 -4.46 -0.80 -17.20
CA THR A 57 -5.54 -1.49 -17.94
C THR A 57 -6.05 -0.70 -19.14
N GLY A 58 -5.66 0.58 -19.24
CA GLY A 58 -6.07 1.44 -20.35
C GLY A 58 -7.54 1.83 -20.30
N ARG A 59 -8.05 2.34 -21.42
CA ARG A 59 -9.42 2.88 -21.54
C ARG A 59 -10.50 1.82 -21.82
N GLY A 60 -10.11 0.66 -22.31
CA GLY A 60 -11.00 -0.42 -22.74
C GLY A 60 -11.27 -1.47 -21.67
N THR A 61 -11.71 -2.62 -22.15
CA THR A 61 -11.85 -3.86 -21.39
C THR A 61 -10.48 -4.55 -21.25
N PHE A 62 -10.36 -5.48 -20.31
CA PHE A 62 -9.15 -6.27 -20.14
C PHE A 62 -9.46 -7.68 -19.61
N PRO A 63 -8.57 -8.67 -19.80
CA PRO A 63 -8.75 -10.02 -19.26
C PRO A 63 -8.65 -10.02 -17.72
N PRO A 64 -9.74 -10.36 -17.00
CA PRO A 64 -9.73 -10.30 -15.53
C PRO A 64 -8.77 -11.32 -14.90
N ARG A 65 -8.63 -12.52 -15.49
CA ARG A 65 -7.72 -13.55 -14.99
C ARG A 65 -6.26 -13.11 -15.04
N ASP A 66 -5.83 -12.52 -16.15
CA ASP A 66 -4.45 -12.02 -16.31
C ASP A 66 -4.16 -10.84 -15.38
N PHE A 67 -5.17 -10.00 -15.17
CA PHE A 67 -5.08 -8.89 -14.23
C PHE A 67 -4.89 -9.42 -12.81
N LEU A 68 -5.79 -10.27 -12.31
CA LEU A 68 -5.71 -10.84 -10.97
C LEU A 68 -4.43 -11.63 -10.76
N TYR A 69 -4.05 -12.46 -11.74
CA TYR A 69 -2.81 -13.21 -11.67
C TYR A 69 -1.60 -12.30 -11.41
N ARG A 70 -1.45 -11.19 -12.18
CA ARG A 70 -0.36 -10.23 -11.98
C ARG A 70 -0.38 -9.53 -10.61
N ARG A 71 -1.53 -9.43 -9.94
CA ARG A 71 -1.63 -8.88 -8.58
C ARG A 71 -1.28 -9.93 -7.54
N ILE A 72 -1.84 -11.13 -7.70
CA ILE A 72 -1.57 -12.28 -6.83
C ILE A 72 -0.06 -12.61 -6.83
N GLU A 73 0.57 -12.76 -8.00
CA GLU A 73 2.01 -13.09 -8.08
C GLU A 73 2.92 -12.06 -7.39
N ARG A 74 2.45 -10.82 -7.29
CA ARG A 74 3.20 -9.73 -6.67
C ARG A 74 3.01 -9.65 -5.17
N ILE A 75 1.78 -9.90 -4.67
CA ILE A 75 1.43 -9.66 -3.27
C ILE A 75 1.49 -10.96 -2.47
N VAL A 76 0.79 -11.97 -2.92
CA VAL A 76 0.50 -13.16 -2.13
C VAL A 76 1.75 -13.92 -1.67
N PRO A 77 2.76 -14.18 -2.50
CA PRO A 77 3.87 -15.05 -2.10
C PRO A 77 4.67 -14.50 -0.91
N LEU A 78 5.06 -13.21 -0.97
CA LEU A 78 5.83 -12.60 0.11
C LEU A 78 4.97 -12.40 1.36
N TYR A 79 3.69 -12.00 1.19
CA TYR A 79 2.75 -11.88 2.30
C TYR A 79 2.54 -13.21 3.02
N TRP A 80 2.31 -14.29 2.29
CA TRP A 80 2.17 -15.62 2.88
C TRP A 80 3.43 -16.05 3.61
N LEU A 81 4.61 -15.87 3.00
CA LEU A 81 5.88 -16.22 3.62
C LEU A 81 6.06 -15.50 4.97
N VAL A 82 5.80 -14.18 5.01
CA VAL A 82 5.92 -13.39 6.24
C VAL A 82 4.84 -13.79 7.25
N THR A 83 3.60 -14.00 6.82
CA THR A 83 2.50 -14.42 7.71
C THR A 83 2.75 -15.77 8.34
N ILE A 84 3.25 -16.76 7.57
CA ILE A 84 3.64 -18.07 8.10
C ILE A 84 4.81 -17.92 9.07
N GLY A 85 5.82 -17.10 8.74
CA GLY A 85 6.94 -16.80 9.64
C GLY A 85 6.47 -16.22 10.98
N VAL A 86 5.54 -15.26 10.96
CA VAL A 86 4.91 -14.70 12.18
C VAL A 86 4.16 -15.78 12.96
N SER A 87 3.44 -16.65 12.26
CA SER A 87 2.69 -17.73 12.89
C SER A 87 3.61 -18.73 13.60
N ILE A 88 4.75 -19.07 12.99
CA ILE A 88 5.78 -19.90 13.59
C ILE A 88 6.35 -19.21 14.84
N LEU A 89 6.68 -17.93 14.75
CA LEU A 89 7.15 -17.15 15.91
C LEU A 89 6.10 -17.09 17.03
N ALA A 90 4.81 -16.96 16.68
CA ALA A 90 3.73 -16.92 17.66
C ALA A 90 3.58 -18.25 18.44
N VAL A 91 3.93 -19.38 17.81
CA VAL A 91 3.89 -20.72 18.45
C VAL A 91 5.16 -20.95 19.29
N TYR A 92 6.34 -20.72 18.73
CA TYR A 92 7.61 -21.14 19.36
C TYR A 92 8.30 -20.05 20.19
N ALA A 93 7.99 -18.79 19.94
CA ALA A 93 8.57 -17.64 20.65
C ALA A 93 7.54 -16.54 20.91
N PRO A 94 6.39 -16.85 21.58
CA PRO A 94 5.29 -15.91 21.79
C PRO A 94 5.72 -14.65 22.56
N PHE A 95 6.77 -14.74 23.37
CA PHE A 95 7.35 -13.61 24.14
C PHE A 95 7.93 -12.51 23.23
N LEU A 96 8.23 -12.81 21.96
CA LEU A 96 8.67 -11.81 20.97
C LEU A 96 7.50 -11.03 20.38
N LEU A 97 6.27 -11.52 20.51
CA LEU A 97 5.08 -10.95 19.88
C LEU A 97 4.07 -10.53 20.96
N LYS A 98 4.07 -9.24 21.29
CA LYS A 98 3.27 -8.69 22.42
C LYS A 98 1.76 -9.04 22.35
N ASN A 99 1.14 -9.03 21.16
CA ASN A 99 -0.32 -9.11 20.97
C ASN A 99 -0.74 -10.09 19.87
N THR A 100 0.11 -11.01 19.46
CA THR A 100 -0.23 -11.97 18.41
C THR A 100 -0.29 -13.38 19.01
N ARG A 101 -1.50 -13.95 19.10
CA ARG A 101 -1.72 -15.35 19.45
C ARG A 101 -2.05 -16.12 18.20
N PHE A 102 -1.54 -17.34 18.11
CA PHE A 102 -1.75 -18.20 16.97
C PHE A 102 -3.03 -19.03 17.14
N THR A 103 -3.87 -19.03 16.11
CA THR A 103 -4.90 -20.05 15.91
C THR A 103 -4.94 -20.41 14.42
N TRP A 104 -5.28 -21.67 14.12
CA TRP A 104 -5.39 -22.14 12.73
C TRP A 104 -6.43 -21.35 11.93
N GLY A 105 -7.57 -21.01 12.56
CA GLY A 105 -8.60 -20.19 11.93
C GLY A 105 -8.07 -18.82 11.52
N GLN A 106 -7.35 -18.13 12.41
CA GLN A 106 -6.76 -16.82 12.11
C GLN A 106 -5.67 -16.90 11.03
N LEU A 107 -4.89 -18.01 10.98
CA LEU A 107 -3.92 -18.20 9.91
C LEU A 107 -4.62 -18.31 8.55
N VAL A 108 -5.63 -19.17 8.43
CA VAL A 108 -6.41 -19.32 7.18
C VAL A 108 -7.06 -18.00 6.76
N GLN A 109 -7.72 -17.31 7.70
CA GLN A 109 -8.31 -16.00 7.43
C GLN A 109 -7.27 -14.98 6.96
N SER A 110 -6.10 -14.92 7.61
CA SER A 110 -5.00 -14.03 7.19
C SER A 110 -4.52 -14.35 5.78
N LEU A 111 -4.25 -15.62 5.47
CA LEU A 111 -3.77 -16.05 4.15
C LEU A 111 -4.80 -15.78 3.03
N LEU A 112 -6.09 -15.81 3.36
CA LEU A 112 -7.19 -15.53 2.43
C LEU A 112 -7.64 -14.06 2.43
N PHE A 113 -6.95 -13.17 3.15
CA PHE A 113 -7.30 -11.74 3.26
C PHE A 113 -8.71 -11.50 3.82
N ILE A 114 -9.17 -12.37 4.73
CA ILE A 114 -10.47 -12.24 5.40
C ILE A 114 -10.27 -11.50 6.73
N PRO A 115 -10.94 -10.34 6.94
CA PRO A 115 -10.85 -9.60 8.19
C PRO A 115 -11.45 -10.36 9.37
N PHE A 116 -10.81 -10.27 10.53
CA PHE A 116 -11.29 -10.85 11.79
C PHE A 116 -10.82 -10.00 12.98
N TYR A 117 -11.53 -10.10 14.10
CA TYR A 117 -11.10 -9.52 15.36
C TYR A 117 -10.09 -10.44 16.06
N ARG A 118 -9.00 -9.86 16.54
CA ARG A 118 -8.11 -10.50 17.49
C ARG A 118 -8.74 -10.51 18.90
N GLU A 119 -8.17 -11.27 19.84
CA GLU A 119 -8.64 -11.32 21.24
C GLU A 119 -8.60 -9.93 21.93
N ASN A 120 -7.70 -9.05 21.53
CA ASN A 120 -7.59 -7.69 22.04
C ASN A 120 -8.55 -6.68 21.39
N GLY A 121 -9.45 -7.15 20.50
CA GLY A 121 -10.39 -6.32 19.77
C GLY A 121 -9.83 -5.65 18.50
N ASP A 122 -8.53 -5.79 18.19
CA ASP A 122 -7.93 -5.23 16.97
C ASP A 122 -8.46 -5.94 15.72
N LEU A 123 -8.90 -5.18 14.73
CA LEU A 123 -9.39 -5.68 13.43
C LEU A 123 -8.22 -5.76 12.42
N VAL A 124 -7.30 -6.70 12.66
CA VAL A 124 -6.08 -6.86 11.87
C VAL A 124 -5.69 -8.34 11.72
N PRO A 125 -5.04 -8.76 10.62
CA PRO A 125 -4.57 -10.13 10.43
C PRO A 125 -3.41 -10.48 11.38
N LEU A 126 -2.99 -11.77 11.39
CA LEU A 126 -1.84 -12.25 12.20
C LEU A 126 -0.57 -11.42 11.94
N MET A 127 -0.29 -11.11 10.69
CA MET A 127 0.71 -10.13 10.30
C MET A 127 0.04 -8.76 10.27
N LYS A 128 0.23 -7.95 11.33
CA LYS A 128 -0.53 -6.70 11.56
C LYS A 128 -0.59 -5.79 10.33
N LEU A 129 0.53 -5.58 9.65
CA LEU A 129 0.60 -4.70 8.47
C LEU A 129 -0.24 -5.21 7.27
N GLY A 130 -0.67 -6.47 7.28
CA GLY A 130 -1.55 -7.04 6.25
C GLY A 130 -2.94 -6.42 6.16
N TRP A 131 -3.36 -5.60 7.16
CA TRP A 131 -4.66 -4.94 7.10
C TRP A 131 -4.85 -4.10 5.83
N SER A 132 -3.83 -3.39 5.39
CA SER A 132 -3.90 -2.59 4.16
C SER A 132 -3.97 -3.47 2.90
N LEU A 133 -3.34 -4.65 2.93
CA LEU A 133 -3.41 -5.62 1.83
C LEU A 133 -4.81 -6.25 1.70
N ASN A 134 -5.57 -6.39 2.81
CA ASN A 134 -6.96 -6.82 2.76
C ASN A 134 -7.80 -5.83 1.94
N TYR A 135 -7.64 -4.50 2.16
CA TYR A 135 -8.28 -3.48 1.33
C TYR A 135 -7.80 -3.52 -0.13
N GLU A 136 -6.51 -3.70 -0.34
CA GLU A 136 -5.93 -3.75 -1.68
C GLU A 136 -6.45 -4.96 -2.47
N MET A 137 -6.52 -6.14 -1.87
CA MET A 137 -7.07 -7.34 -2.51
C MET A 137 -8.57 -7.22 -2.77
N PHE A 138 -9.34 -6.66 -1.83
CA PHE A 138 -10.75 -6.34 -2.03
C PHE A 138 -10.96 -5.42 -3.23
N PHE A 139 -10.20 -4.33 -3.30
CA PHE A 139 -10.22 -3.41 -4.43
C PHE A 139 -9.88 -4.13 -5.75
N TYR A 140 -8.85 -4.99 -5.78
CA TYR A 140 -8.48 -5.72 -6.99
C TYR A 140 -9.55 -6.71 -7.45
N CYS A 141 -10.20 -7.39 -6.54
CA CYS A 141 -11.31 -8.30 -6.88
C CYS A 141 -12.48 -7.53 -7.50
N LEU A 142 -12.90 -6.42 -6.89
CA LEU A 142 -13.98 -5.58 -7.42
C LEU A 142 -13.60 -4.93 -8.75
N PHE A 143 -12.37 -4.45 -8.90
CA PHE A 143 -11.87 -3.88 -10.14
C PHE A 143 -11.84 -4.91 -11.28
N ALA A 144 -11.45 -6.15 -10.98
CA ALA A 144 -11.46 -7.28 -11.93
C ALA A 144 -12.88 -7.73 -12.28
N ALA A 145 -13.82 -7.72 -11.33
CA ALA A 145 -15.23 -8.05 -11.60
C ALA A 145 -15.85 -7.10 -12.65
N MET A 146 -15.34 -5.86 -12.72
CA MET A 146 -15.78 -4.85 -13.69
C MET A 146 -14.87 -4.76 -14.93
N ALA A 147 -14.03 -5.77 -15.20
CA ALA A 147 -13.05 -5.79 -16.30
C ALA A 147 -13.64 -5.61 -17.71
N LEU A 148 -14.89 -6.05 -17.91
CA LEU A 148 -15.59 -5.96 -19.19
C LEU A 148 -16.18 -4.57 -19.46
N LEU A 149 -16.10 -3.64 -18.50
CA LEU A 149 -16.58 -2.27 -18.65
C LEU A 149 -15.45 -1.35 -19.15
N ARG A 150 -15.81 -0.27 -19.85
CA ARG A 150 -14.87 0.80 -20.20
C ARG A 150 -14.38 1.49 -18.92
N ALA A 151 -13.15 2.00 -18.94
CA ALA A 151 -12.50 2.58 -17.75
C ALA A 151 -13.37 3.62 -17.01
N THR A 152 -14.06 4.51 -17.74
CA THR A 152 -14.93 5.52 -17.10
C THR A 152 -16.09 4.92 -16.34
N THR A 153 -16.82 3.98 -16.99
CA THR A 153 -17.97 3.31 -16.37
C THR A 153 -17.50 2.50 -15.16
N ARG A 154 -16.36 1.79 -15.30
CA ARG A 154 -15.75 1.03 -14.20
C ARG A 154 -15.42 1.92 -13.01
N VAL A 155 -14.74 3.05 -13.24
CA VAL A 155 -14.35 3.98 -12.17
C VAL A 155 -15.60 4.60 -11.52
N LEU A 156 -16.59 5.02 -12.30
CA LEU A 156 -17.85 5.56 -11.76
C LEU A 156 -18.57 4.53 -10.88
N LEU A 157 -18.78 3.30 -11.38
CA LEU A 157 -19.48 2.27 -10.62
C LEU A 157 -18.73 1.86 -9.35
N LEU A 158 -17.39 1.73 -9.41
CA LEU A 158 -16.60 1.45 -8.21
C LEU A 158 -16.66 2.60 -7.21
N THR A 159 -16.60 3.84 -7.69
CA THR A 159 -16.73 5.02 -6.81
C THR A 159 -18.12 5.08 -6.17
N CYS A 160 -19.19 4.85 -6.93
CA CYS A 160 -20.54 4.78 -6.38
C CYS A 160 -20.69 3.63 -5.37
N LEU A 161 -20.12 2.44 -5.67
CA LEU A 161 -20.13 1.31 -4.75
C LEU A 161 -19.41 1.64 -3.45
N PHE A 162 -18.21 2.22 -3.51
CA PHE A 162 -17.43 2.57 -2.32
C PHE A 162 -18.07 3.70 -1.51
N LEU A 163 -18.69 4.69 -2.17
CA LEU A 163 -19.50 5.70 -1.48
C LEU A 163 -20.70 5.08 -0.77
N LEU A 164 -21.40 4.16 -1.42
CA LEU A 164 -22.52 3.43 -0.82
C LEU A 164 -22.07 2.58 0.37
N LEU A 165 -20.99 1.82 0.24
CA LEU A 165 -20.43 1.03 1.35
C LEU A 165 -20.05 1.92 2.54
N THR A 166 -19.36 3.03 2.27
CA THR A 166 -18.97 3.99 3.32
C THR A 166 -20.20 4.64 3.99
N LEU A 167 -21.21 4.98 3.20
CA LEU A 167 -22.47 5.51 3.75
C LEU A 167 -23.17 4.48 4.65
N ILE A 168 -23.24 3.22 4.20
CA ILE A 168 -23.81 2.12 5.01
C ILE A 168 -23.01 1.96 6.31
N GLY A 169 -21.66 1.98 6.25
CA GLY A 169 -20.81 1.90 7.44
C GLY A 169 -20.92 3.09 8.39
N ALA A 170 -21.30 4.27 7.87
CA ALA A 170 -21.56 5.44 8.70
C ALA A 170 -22.93 5.40 9.39
N LEU A 171 -23.91 4.71 8.79
CA LEU A 171 -25.27 4.59 9.31
C LEU A 171 -25.47 3.37 10.21
N ILE A 172 -24.66 2.31 10.00
CA ILE A 172 -24.80 1.03 10.71
C ILE A 172 -23.50 0.72 11.44
N ASP A 173 -23.55 0.62 12.76
CA ASP A 173 -22.42 0.15 13.57
C ASP A 173 -22.32 -1.37 13.53
N PHE A 174 -21.62 -1.88 12.52
CA PHE A 174 -21.43 -3.32 12.34
C PHE A 174 -20.55 -3.91 13.45
N GLN A 175 -21.05 -4.94 14.14
CA GLN A 175 -20.26 -5.71 15.10
C GLN A 175 -19.44 -6.82 14.42
N ALA A 176 -19.89 -7.33 13.28
CA ALA A 176 -19.17 -8.33 12.51
C ALA A 176 -17.94 -7.73 11.81
N ALA A 177 -16.81 -8.45 11.82
CA ALA A 177 -15.52 -7.98 11.31
C ALA A 177 -15.55 -7.61 9.83
N ILE A 178 -16.13 -8.44 8.98
CA ILE A 178 -16.12 -8.28 7.53
C ILE A 178 -16.87 -7.00 7.08
N PRO A 179 -18.15 -6.79 7.43
CA PRO A 179 -18.83 -5.57 7.03
C PRO A 179 -18.20 -4.33 7.66
N ARG A 180 -17.82 -4.35 8.95
CA ARG A 180 -17.14 -3.22 9.59
C ARG A 180 -15.85 -2.82 8.86
N PHE A 181 -15.05 -3.80 8.41
CA PHE A 181 -13.81 -3.55 7.73
C PHE A 181 -14.03 -2.93 6.33
N TYR A 182 -14.87 -3.54 5.50
CA TYR A 182 -15.00 -3.12 4.10
C TYR A 182 -15.96 -1.93 3.88
N THR A 183 -16.65 -1.46 4.92
CA THR A 183 -17.44 -0.22 4.89
C THR A 183 -16.69 0.99 5.45
N ALA A 184 -15.42 0.83 5.85
CA ALA A 184 -14.61 1.93 6.34
C ALA A 184 -14.27 2.92 5.20
N HIS A 185 -14.23 4.21 5.53
CA HIS A 185 -14.03 5.32 4.57
C HIS A 185 -12.69 5.27 3.81
N VAL A 186 -11.69 4.58 4.32
CA VAL A 186 -10.37 4.44 3.68
C VAL A 186 -10.43 3.88 2.25
N VAL A 187 -11.46 3.11 1.90
CA VAL A 187 -11.64 2.59 0.52
C VAL A 187 -11.81 3.70 -0.52
N LEU A 188 -12.28 4.89 -0.11
CA LEU A 188 -12.46 6.04 -1.00
C LEU A 188 -11.12 6.61 -1.51
N THR A 189 -10.03 6.33 -0.81
CA THR A 189 -8.68 6.76 -1.22
C THR A 189 -8.28 6.15 -2.57
N PHE A 190 -8.69 4.91 -2.87
CA PHE A 190 -8.50 4.31 -4.20
C PHE A 190 -9.24 5.08 -5.29
N CYS A 191 -10.43 5.61 -4.99
CA CYS A 191 -11.24 6.36 -5.96
C CYS A 191 -10.53 7.63 -6.42
N VAL A 192 -9.85 8.33 -5.51
CA VAL A 192 -9.05 9.51 -5.84
C VAL A 192 -7.96 9.15 -6.85
N GLY A 193 -7.22 8.07 -6.61
CA GLY A 193 -6.21 7.56 -7.54
C GLY A 193 -6.77 7.18 -8.90
N MET A 194 -7.92 6.49 -8.92
CA MET A 194 -8.62 6.14 -10.17
C MET A 194 -9.06 7.39 -10.96
N GLY A 195 -9.59 8.41 -10.28
CA GLY A 195 -9.97 9.67 -10.88
C GLY A 195 -8.79 10.42 -11.52
N ILE A 196 -7.65 10.46 -10.81
CA ILE A 196 -6.40 11.05 -11.35
C ILE A 196 -5.94 10.29 -12.61
N ALA A 197 -6.06 8.96 -12.65
CA ALA A 197 -5.68 8.19 -13.83
C ALA A 197 -6.57 8.50 -15.04
N LEU A 198 -7.88 8.65 -14.85
CA LEU A 198 -8.80 9.07 -15.92
C LEU A 198 -8.47 10.48 -16.42
N LEU A 199 -8.21 11.43 -15.50
CA LEU A 199 -7.80 12.78 -15.85
C LEU A 199 -6.48 12.77 -16.64
N TYR A 200 -5.49 12.02 -16.17
CA TYR A 200 -4.19 11.89 -16.84
C TYR A 200 -4.31 11.29 -18.24
N GLN A 201 -5.19 10.30 -18.44
CA GLN A 201 -5.40 9.67 -19.75
C GLN A 201 -6.17 10.56 -20.74
N ARG A 202 -7.03 11.47 -20.27
CA ARG A 202 -7.90 12.30 -21.11
C ARG A 202 -7.39 13.71 -21.31
N ARG A 203 -6.92 14.32 -20.26
CA ARG A 203 -6.62 15.75 -20.17
C ARG A 203 -5.30 15.97 -19.39
N SER A 204 -4.22 15.32 -19.86
CA SER A 204 -2.90 15.49 -19.24
C SER A 204 -2.38 16.94 -19.35
N ASP A 205 -2.95 17.73 -20.25
CA ASP A 205 -2.74 19.18 -20.37
C ASP A 205 -3.11 19.93 -19.09
N LEU A 206 -4.20 19.54 -18.41
CA LEU A 206 -4.66 20.18 -17.17
C LEU A 206 -3.74 19.91 -15.96
N ILE A 207 -2.92 18.87 -16.03
CA ILE A 207 -2.02 18.49 -14.95
C ILE A 207 -0.66 19.17 -15.10
N ARG A 208 -0.25 19.49 -16.33
CA ARG A 208 1.11 19.89 -16.71
C ARG A 208 1.27 21.42 -16.80
N GLY A 209 2.49 21.85 -16.51
CA GLY A 209 2.91 23.26 -16.65
C GLY A 209 3.60 23.78 -15.39
N PRO A 210 4.34 24.90 -15.49
CA PRO A 210 5.05 25.47 -14.35
C PRO A 210 4.11 25.95 -13.25
N LEU A 211 2.98 26.58 -13.61
CA LEU A 211 1.96 26.99 -12.66
C LEU A 211 1.36 25.79 -11.91
N MET A 212 1.07 24.69 -12.63
CA MET A 212 0.58 23.46 -12.02
C MET A 212 1.63 22.81 -11.10
N THR A 213 2.93 22.94 -11.40
CA THR A 213 3.99 22.48 -10.50
C THR A 213 3.91 23.18 -9.15
N ALA A 214 3.81 24.51 -9.14
CA ALA A 214 3.67 25.29 -7.91
C ALA A 214 2.36 24.95 -7.18
N LEU A 215 1.25 24.89 -7.91
CA LEU A 215 -0.07 24.57 -7.35
C LEU A 215 -0.07 23.21 -6.63
N TRP A 216 0.39 22.14 -7.30
CA TRP A 216 0.41 20.79 -6.69
C TRP A 216 1.38 20.69 -5.52
N ALA A 217 2.51 21.42 -5.56
CA ALA A 217 3.44 21.48 -4.44
C ALA A 217 2.83 22.20 -3.23
N ILE A 218 2.22 23.36 -3.44
CA ILE A 218 1.56 24.14 -2.38
C ILE A 218 0.40 23.36 -1.77
N LEU A 219 -0.47 22.78 -2.59
CA LEU A 219 -1.60 21.97 -2.11
C LEU A 219 -1.12 20.75 -1.35
N GLY A 220 -0.07 20.06 -1.84
CA GLY A 220 0.51 18.90 -1.16
C GLY A 220 1.04 19.25 0.23
N ILE A 221 1.79 20.34 0.35
CA ILE A 221 2.31 20.84 1.63
C ILE A 221 1.16 21.28 2.53
N MET A 222 0.25 22.11 2.04
CA MET A 222 -0.90 22.61 2.80
C MET A 222 -1.75 21.48 3.39
N PHE A 223 -2.14 20.50 2.57
CA PHE A 223 -2.93 19.39 3.04
C PHE A 223 -2.16 18.46 3.98
N THR A 224 -0.84 18.31 3.80
CA THR A 224 0.00 17.60 4.77
C THR A 224 -0.03 18.30 6.12
N LEU A 225 0.19 19.60 6.15
CA LEU A 225 0.14 20.39 7.39
C LEU A 225 -1.24 20.32 8.06
N LEU A 226 -2.33 20.40 7.28
CA LEU A 226 -3.69 20.25 7.78
C LEU A 226 -3.95 18.88 8.41
N GLY A 227 -3.46 17.80 7.79
CA GLY A 227 -3.56 16.45 8.33
C GLY A 227 -2.80 16.27 9.63
N PHE A 228 -1.61 16.90 9.75
CA PHE A 228 -0.80 16.84 10.98
C PHE A 228 -1.25 17.82 12.05
N ALA A 229 -1.99 18.88 11.71
CA ALA A 229 -2.51 19.86 12.67
C ALA A 229 -3.74 19.35 13.45
N GLN A 230 -4.34 18.22 13.07
CA GLN A 230 -5.48 17.66 13.79
C GLN A 230 -5.08 17.22 15.21
N PRO A 231 -5.97 17.30 16.22
CA PRO A 231 -5.69 16.86 17.60
C PRO A 231 -5.16 15.42 17.64
N HIS A 232 -4.18 15.15 18.51
CA HIS A 232 -3.45 13.88 18.54
C HIS A 232 -4.21 12.76 19.26
N ASP A 233 -5.15 13.09 20.10
CA ASP A 233 -6.01 12.21 20.89
C ASP A 233 -7.18 11.64 20.08
N VAL A 234 -7.38 12.13 18.86
CA VAL A 234 -8.44 11.63 17.97
C VAL A 234 -7.89 10.48 17.13
N PRO A 235 -8.52 9.29 17.16
CA PRO A 235 -8.21 8.19 16.23
C PRO A 235 -8.23 8.71 14.79
N ILE A 236 -7.59 7.97 13.86
CA ILE A 236 -7.66 8.31 12.43
C ILE A 236 -9.12 8.40 12.02
N THR A 237 -9.62 9.61 12.00
CA THR A 237 -10.95 9.94 11.57
C THR A 237 -10.90 10.44 10.13
N ILE A 238 -12.05 10.52 9.52
CA ILE A 238 -12.23 11.12 8.19
C ILE A 238 -11.56 12.50 8.07
N TRP A 239 -11.48 13.27 9.16
CA TRP A 239 -10.85 14.59 9.23
C TRP A 239 -9.32 14.57 9.10
N VAL A 240 -8.67 13.45 9.46
CA VAL A 240 -7.23 13.23 9.21
C VAL A 240 -7.01 12.60 7.84
N GLU A 241 -7.84 11.64 7.48
CA GLU A 241 -7.70 10.92 6.20
C GLU A 241 -7.92 11.80 4.98
N ILE A 242 -8.93 12.68 4.99
CA ILE A 242 -9.22 13.56 3.84
C ILE A 242 -8.01 14.43 3.50
N PRO A 243 -7.46 15.25 4.43
CA PRO A 243 -6.27 16.05 4.12
C PRO A 243 -5.09 15.21 3.63
N LEU A 244 -4.76 14.10 4.28
CA LEU A 244 -3.63 13.27 3.88
C LEU A 244 -3.86 12.57 2.53
N THR A 245 -5.09 12.20 2.20
CA THR A 245 -5.46 11.69 0.87
C THR A 245 -5.31 12.77 -0.20
N LEU A 246 -5.75 14.01 0.08
CA LEU A 246 -5.58 15.15 -0.83
C LEU A 246 -4.11 15.54 -1.00
N ALA A 247 -3.31 15.45 0.07
CA ALA A 247 -1.86 15.60 -0.02
C ALA A 247 -1.24 14.52 -0.93
N SER A 248 -1.62 13.25 -0.73
CA SER A 248 -1.17 12.12 -1.56
C SER A 248 -1.54 12.32 -3.04
N ALA A 249 -2.76 12.79 -3.31
CA ALA A 249 -3.23 13.14 -4.65
C ALA A 249 -2.39 14.26 -5.28
N SER A 250 -2.12 15.32 -4.51
CA SER A 250 -1.34 16.47 -4.95
C SER A 250 0.11 16.08 -5.28
N PHE A 251 0.75 15.26 -4.45
CA PHE A 251 2.10 14.77 -4.73
C PHE A 251 2.15 13.77 -5.89
N LEU A 252 1.09 12.97 -6.10
CA LEU A 252 0.99 12.15 -7.31
C LEU A 252 0.88 13.04 -8.56
N LEU A 253 0.02 14.06 -8.56
CA LEU A 253 -0.13 15.04 -9.65
C LEU A 253 1.18 15.80 -9.90
N LEU A 254 1.85 16.25 -8.84
CA LEU A 254 3.17 16.88 -8.94
C LEU A 254 4.18 15.93 -9.60
N GLY A 255 4.27 14.68 -9.15
CA GLY A 255 5.16 13.68 -9.71
C GLY A 255 4.90 13.42 -11.20
N LEU A 256 3.63 13.31 -11.60
CA LEU A 256 3.24 13.15 -13.00
C LEU A 256 3.56 14.37 -13.86
N ASN A 257 3.46 15.57 -13.29
CA ASN A 257 3.79 16.82 -13.97
C ASN A 257 5.31 16.92 -14.23
N ILE A 258 6.14 16.64 -13.23
CA ILE A 258 7.60 16.75 -13.33
C ILE A 258 8.28 15.48 -13.87
N GLU A 259 7.53 14.44 -14.26
CA GLU A 259 8.04 13.11 -14.69
C GLU A 259 9.21 13.21 -15.67
N ARG A 260 9.14 14.12 -16.65
CA ARG A 260 10.18 14.30 -17.67
C ARG A 260 11.46 14.93 -17.11
N ARG A 261 11.37 15.69 -16.03
CA ARG A 261 12.48 16.40 -15.37
C ARG A 261 13.15 15.56 -14.28
N LEU A 262 12.49 14.49 -13.82
CA LEU A 262 13.03 13.63 -12.78
C LEU A 262 14.29 12.92 -13.24
N PRO A 263 15.36 12.88 -12.42
CA PRO A 263 16.57 12.13 -12.74
C PRO A 263 16.27 10.63 -12.84
N ASN A 264 17.07 9.91 -13.61
CA ASN A 264 17.00 8.46 -13.66
C ASN A 264 17.88 7.83 -12.57
N SER A 265 17.47 8.01 -11.30
CA SER A 265 18.22 7.47 -10.16
C SER A 265 18.03 5.97 -10.02
N ARG A 266 19.14 5.21 -10.15
CA ARG A 266 19.13 3.76 -9.90
C ARG A 266 18.70 3.42 -8.48
N ILE A 267 19.10 4.23 -7.49
CA ILE A 267 18.75 4.04 -6.07
C ILE A 267 17.25 4.28 -5.87
N GLY A 268 16.71 5.40 -6.34
CA GLY A 268 15.29 5.71 -6.19
C GLY A 268 14.38 4.66 -6.85
N ILE A 269 14.78 4.14 -8.02
CA ILE A 269 14.07 3.06 -8.69
C ILE A 269 14.16 1.75 -7.89
N ALA A 270 15.35 1.41 -7.37
CA ALA A 270 15.54 0.19 -6.57
C ALA A 270 14.71 0.23 -5.27
N LEU A 271 14.66 1.37 -4.59
CA LEU A 271 13.83 1.57 -3.39
C LEU A 271 12.33 1.47 -3.73
N GLY A 272 11.89 2.06 -4.83
CA GLY A 272 10.51 1.94 -5.30
C GLY A 272 10.12 0.51 -5.67
N ASP A 273 11.03 -0.26 -6.24
CA ASP A 273 10.82 -1.68 -6.52
C ASP A 273 10.73 -2.51 -5.24
N ALA A 274 11.62 -2.23 -4.27
CA ALA A 274 11.68 -2.90 -2.98
C ALA A 274 10.63 -2.39 -1.98
N SER A 275 9.82 -1.37 -2.32
CA SER A 275 8.87 -0.72 -1.39
C SER A 275 7.88 -1.69 -0.76
N TYR A 276 7.48 -2.74 -1.48
CA TYR A 276 6.59 -3.78 -0.96
C TYR A 276 7.29 -4.66 0.08
N ALA A 277 8.50 -5.14 -0.21
CA ALA A 277 9.31 -5.87 0.77
C ALA A 277 9.60 -4.99 1.99
N MET A 278 9.91 -3.70 1.78
CA MET A 278 10.16 -2.73 2.84
C MET A 278 8.93 -2.58 3.76
N TYR A 279 7.76 -2.39 3.17
CA TYR A 279 6.51 -2.29 3.90
C TYR A 279 6.22 -3.55 4.74
N LEU A 280 6.43 -4.74 4.20
CA LEU A 280 6.11 -5.99 4.89
C LEU A 280 7.09 -6.37 6.00
N THR A 281 8.37 -6.03 5.87
CA THR A 281 9.43 -6.62 6.72
C THR A 281 10.05 -5.66 7.73
N HIS A 282 9.84 -4.34 7.58
CA HIS A 282 10.53 -3.36 8.43
C HIS A 282 10.31 -3.55 9.93
N MET A 283 9.11 -3.94 10.38
CA MET A 283 8.82 -4.15 11.79
C MET A 283 9.76 -5.17 12.46
N TYR A 284 10.16 -6.19 11.70
CA TYR A 284 11.08 -7.23 12.21
C TYR A 284 12.51 -6.71 12.31
N PHE A 285 12.92 -5.85 11.38
CA PHE A 285 14.22 -5.18 11.44
C PHE A 285 14.29 -4.16 12.57
N VAL A 286 13.22 -3.38 12.77
CA VAL A 286 13.10 -2.46 13.91
C VAL A 286 13.18 -3.23 15.23
N ALA A 287 12.40 -4.31 15.39
CA ALA A 287 12.44 -5.13 16.58
C ALA A 287 13.83 -5.75 16.84
N ALA A 288 14.48 -6.26 15.78
CA ALA A 288 15.83 -6.82 15.90
C ALA A 288 16.85 -5.79 16.39
N ILE A 289 16.83 -4.56 15.86
CA ILE A 289 17.73 -3.48 16.30
C ILE A 289 17.50 -3.14 17.77
N ILE A 290 16.25 -3.01 18.20
CA ILE A 290 15.91 -2.72 19.60
C ILE A 290 16.50 -3.79 20.52
N VAL A 291 16.29 -5.07 20.22
CA VAL A 291 16.81 -6.18 21.04
C VAL A 291 18.33 -6.21 21.06
N VAL A 292 18.98 -6.03 19.92
CA VAL A 292 20.44 -6.08 19.81
C VAL A 292 21.08 -4.90 20.57
N LEU A 293 20.61 -3.68 20.33
CA LEU A 293 21.18 -2.49 20.99
C LEU A 293 20.94 -2.51 22.50
N HIS A 294 19.75 -2.90 22.96
CA HIS A 294 19.49 -3.04 24.38
C HIS A 294 20.42 -4.06 25.06
N LYS A 295 20.70 -5.19 24.40
CA LYS A 295 21.65 -6.18 24.92
C LYS A 295 23.10 -5.69 24.95
N LEU A 296 23.51 -4.87 23.97
CA LEU A 296 24.91 -4.41 23.86
C LEU A 296 25.22 -3.20 24.73
N THR A 297 24.30 -2.28 24.91
CA THR A 297 24.56 -0.99 25.59
C THR A 297 23.88 -0.86 26.95
N GLY A 298 22.94 -1.76 27.26
CA GLY A 298 22.09 -1.65 28.47
C GLY A 298 21.06 -0.52 28.38
N GLU A 299 21.26 0.44 27.48
CA GLU A 299 20.40 1.61 27.29
C GLU A 299 20.01 1.74 25.80
N LEU A 300 18.84 2.31 25.55
CA LEU A 300 18.40 2.62 24.20
C LEU A 300 18.64 4.11 23.92
N LEU A 301 19.69 4.41 23.17
CA LEU A 301 19.91 5.75 22.63
C LEU A 301 18.92 6.00 21.48
N PRO A 302 17.89 6.86 21.66
CA PRO A 302 16.76 6.94 20.72
C PRO A 302 17.15 7.22 19.29
N LEU A 303 18.06 8.18 19.09
CA LEU A 303 18.52 8.55 17.75
C LEU A 303 19.27 7.41 17.07
N LEU A 304 20.14 6.70 17.80
CA LEU A 304 20.89 5.56 17.27
C LEU A 304 19.97 4.42 16.87
N VAL A 305 18.99 4.08 17.74
CA VAL A 305 18.00 3.04 17.46
C VAL A 305 17.18 3.39 16.22
N THR A 306 16.72 4.63 16.11
CA THR A 306 15.93 5.10 14.97
C THR A 306 16.72 5.01 13.67
N LEU A 307 17.93 5.59 13.62
CA LEU A 307 18.77 5.58 12.43
C LEU A 307 19.18 4.17 12.01
N ALA A 308 19.58 3.33 12.98
CA ALA A 308 19.94 1.94 12.74
C ALA A 308 18.72 1.12 12.23
N SER A 309 17.54 1.34 12.79
CA SER A 309 16.30 0.70 12.38
C SER A 309 15.92 1.06 10.95
N ILE A 310 16.01 2.34 10.56
CA ILE A 310 15.75 2.79 9.19
C ILE A 310 16.77 2.16 8.24
N ALA A 311 18.07 2.24 8.55
CA ALA A 311 19.13 1.71 7.72
C ALA A 311 18.98 0.20 7.50
N LEU A 312 18.76 -0.57 8.59
CA LEU A 312 18.58 -2.02 8.49
C LEU A 312 17.30 -2.39 7.76
N SER A 313 16.21 -1.66 7.97
CA SER A 313 14.94 -1.88 7.24
C SER A 313 15.11 -1.68 5.74
N VAL A 314 15.82 -0.63 5.31
CA VAL A 314 16.08 -0.36 3.90
C VAL A 314 16.99 -1.43 3.30
N LEU A 315 18.11 -1.75 3.93
CA LEU A 315 19.06 -2.76 3.43
C LEU A 315 18.43 -4.16 3.41
N GLY A 316 17.72 -4.53 4.49
CA GLY A 316 16.99 -5.78 4.58
C GLY A 316 15.90 -5.91 3.52
N ALA A 317 15.15 -4.84 3.27
CA ALA A 317 14.14 -4.81 2.21
C ALA A 317 14.74 -4.99 0.81
N LEU A 318 15.86 -4.34 0.53
CA LEU A 318 16.59 -4.53 -0.75
C LEU A 318 17.07 -5.97 -0.91
N PHE A 319 17.56 -6.59 0.19
CA PHE A 319 17.95 -7.99 0.22
C PHE A 319 16.75 -8.90 -0.04
N VAL A 320 15.66 -8.75 0.73
CA VAL A 320 14.43 -9.55 0.57
C VAL A 320 13.86 -9.39 -0.83
N HIS A 321 13.80 -8.16 -1.36
CA HIS A 321 13.34 -7.93 -2.72
C HIS A 321 14.19 -8.67 -3.77
N ARG A 322 15.53 -8.57 -3.66
CA ARG A 322 16.44 -9.15 -4.64
C ARG A 322 16.49 -10.67 -4.61
N TYR A 323 16.53 -11.26 -3.41
CA TYR A 323 16.83 -12.67 -3.22
C TYR A 323 15.60 -13.54 -2.91
N ILE A 324 14.48 -12.96 -2.50
CA ILE A 324 13.25 -13.68 -2.16
C ILE A 324 12.12 -13.29 -3.10
N GLU A 325 11.67 -12.02 -3.08
CA GLU A 325 10.50 -11.56 -3.83
C GLU A 325 10.69 -11.71 -5.35
N ARG A 326 11.77 -11.17 -5.91
CA ARG A 326 12.02 -11.24 -7.36
C ARG A 326 12.20 -12.65 -7.92
N PRO A 327 12.95 -13.58 -7.27
CA PRO A 327 13.06 -14.95 -7.73
C PRO A 327 11.71 -15.68 -7.72
N ILE A 328 10.92 -15.56 -6.64
CA ILE A 328 9.60 -16.18 -6.53
C ILE A 328 8.67 -15.66 -7.62
N THR A 329 8.56 -14.34 -7.78
CA THR A 329 7.72 -13.72 -8.81
C THR A 329 8.14 -14.16 -10.22
N ARG A 330 9.44 -14.25 -10.50
CA ARG A 330 9.94 -14.72 -11.80
C ARG A 330 9.60 -16.19 -12.04
N TRP A 331 9.73 -17.04 -11.02
CA TRP A 331 9.38 -18.44 -11.10
C TRP A 331 7.88 -18.63 -11.39
N LEU A 332 7.01 -17.91 -10.66
CA LEU A 332 5.57 -17.94 -10.88
C LEU A 332 5.22 -17.53 -12.31
N ARG A 333 5.81 -16.45 -12.82
CA ARG A 333 5.59 -15.99 -14.20
C ARG A 333 5.98 -17.00 -15.26
N ARG A 334 7.05 -17.75 -15.03
CA ARG A 334 7.53 -18.76 -15.98
C ARG A 334 6.65 -19.99 -16.02
N ASN A 335 6.17 -20.43 -14.85
CA ASN A 335 5.54 -21.74 -14.69
C ASN A 335 4.00 -21.68 -14.64
N LEU A 336 3.42 -20.58 -14.17
CA LEU A 336 1.98 -20.48 -13.88
C LEU A 336 1.28 -19.32 -14.60
N ALA A 337 2.02 -18.51 -15.39
CA ALA A 337 1.36 -17.42 -16.13
C ALA A 337 0.31 -18.01 -17.12
N PRO A 338 -0.88 -17.42 -17.19
CA PRO A 338 -1.86 -17.80 -18.20
C PRO A 338 -1.24 -17.72 -19.60
N ALA A 339 -1.44 -18.75 -20.41
CA ALA A 339 -0.95 -18.75 -21.78
C ALA A 339 -1.47 -17.48 -22.50
N LYS A 340 -0.56 -16.71 -23.11
CA LYS A 340 -0.97 -15.61 -23.97
C LYS A 340 -1.89 -16.19 -25.04
N ARG A 341 -3.16 -15.77 -25.07
CA ARG A 341 -3.99 -16.02 -26.25
C ARG A 341 -3.25 -15.41 -27.44
N SER A 342 -2.78 -16.27 -28.36
CA SER A 342 -2.34 -15.83 -29.68
C SER A 342 -3.44 -14.99 -30.28
N GLU A 343 -3.17 -13.73 -30.57
CA GLU A 343 -4.06 -12.94 -31.43
C GLU A 343 -4.27 -13.76 -32.70
N PRO A 344 -5.51 -13.91 -33.17
CA PRO A 344 -5.73 -14.56 -34.47
C PRO A 344 -4.90 -13.79 -35.50
N VAL A 345 -3.96 -14.48 -36.12
CA VAL A 345 -3.24 -13.96 -37.29
C VAL A 345 -4.30 -13.49 -38.26
N ALA A 346 -4.39 -12.18 -38.49
CA ALA A 346 -5.25 -11.63 -39.54
C ALA A 346 -4.83 -12.31 -40.83
N GLN A 347 -5.69 -13.18 -41.38
CA GLN A 347 -5.46 -13.75 -42.67
C GLN A 347 -5.42 -12.59 -43.70
N PRO A 348 -4.43 -12.55 -44.57
CA PRO A 348 -4.43 -11.57 -45.64
C PRO A 348 -5.70 -11.76 -46.48
N VAL A 349 -6.49 -10.69 -46.58
CA VAL A 349 -7.64 -10.61 -47.46
C VAL A 349 -7.08 -10.76 -48.90
N SER A 350 -7.22 -11.93 -49.46
CA SER A 350 -6.99 -12.14 -50.89
C SER A 350 -8.12 -11.41 -51.64
N GLY A 351 -7.83 -10.25 -52.19
CA GLY A 351 -8.64 -9.52 -53.15
C GLY A 351 -8.09 -9.69 -54.54
#